data_34ed18008828a470cc087b2583a76610
#
_entry.id   34ed18008828a470cc087b2583a76610
#
_cell.length_a   1.000
_cell.length_b   1.000
_cell.length_c   1.000
_cell.angle_alpha   90.00
_cell.angle_beta   90.00
_cell.angle_gamma   90.00
#
_symmetry.space_group_name_H-M   'P 1'
#
loop_
_entity.id
_entity.type
_entity.pdbx_description
1 polymer ?
#
loop_
_entity_poly.entity_id
_entity_poly.type
_entity_poly.pdbx_seq_one_letter_code
_entity_poly.pdbx_strand_id
1 'polypeptide(L)'
;MAWTDPDTAHKPTTGNVIPTSWGTMVNQNLLHLRNSPETAAAARYTLQTINNATITALSFTTELWDNANMWRSPNPTRFRAPVDGRYLFAASVSFQAHYGGLRTVWLRDSRSGGSFGIHRQDATSSDSTSICCSGIVGLLADDYVEVYVAQTSGETLGVNWARAALIRLGG
;
A
#
# COMPACT_ATOMS: atom_id res chain seq x y z
N MET A 1 14.73 -10.86 -3.05
CA MET A 1 16.13 -11.13 -2.60
C MET A 1 16.44 -10.15 -1.48
N ALA A 2 16.86 -10.60 -0.31
CA ALA A 2 17.13 -9.72 0.84
C ALA A 2 18.50 -9.04 0.69
N TRP A 3 18.64 -7.86 1.29
CA TRP A 3 19.93 -7.20 1.45
C TRP A 3 20.85 -8.08 2.30
N THR A 4 22.08 -8.27 1.86
CA THR A 4 23.10 -9.01 2.61
C THR A 4 24.18 -8.03 3.11
N ASP A 5 24.29 -7.86 4.42
CA ASP A 5 25.31 -7.00 5.00
C ASP A 5 26.69 -7.68 4.85
N PRO A 6 27.66 -7.02 4.23
CA PRO A 6 29.04 -7.53 4.19
C PRO A 6 29.63 -7.42 5.59
N ASP A 7 29.75 -8.55 6.27
CA ASP A 7 30.41 -8.60 7.56
C ASP A 7 31.92 -8.29 7.47
N THR A 8 32.53 -8.09 8.60
CA THR A 8 33.96 -7.75 8.68
C THR A 8 34.90 -8.83 8.13
N ALA A 9 34.47 -10.10 8.11
CA ALA A 9 35.23 -11.21 7.57
C ALA A 9 35.33 -11.20 6.04
N HIS A 10 34.39 -10.51 5.38
CA HIS A 10 34.33 -10.42 3.91
C HIS A 10 34.86 -9.09 3.37
N LYS A 11 35.24 -8.14 4.23
CA LYS A 11 35.83 -6.87 3.77
C LYS A 11 37.24 -7.07 3.24
N PRO A 12 37.55 -6.56 2.05
CA PRO A 12 38.95 -6.60 1.57
C PRO A 12 39.85 -5.79 2.50
N THR A 13 40.96 -6.37 2.94
CA THR A 13 42.01 -5.63 3.61
C THR A 13 43.11 -5.26 2.63
N THR A 14 43.88 -4.20 2.94
CA THR A 14 44.94 -3.71 2.06
C THR A 14 45.91 -4.84 1.74
N GLY A 15 46.13 -5.10 0.45
CA GLY A 15 47.03 -6.13 -0.06
C GLY A 15 46.45 -7.53 -0.23
N ASN A 16 45.20 -7.76 0.11
CA ASN A 16 44.53 -9.05 -0.09
C ASN A 16 43.72 -9.08 -1.39
N VAL A 17 43.67 -10.25 -2.00
CA VAL A 17 42.77 -10.51 -3.13
C VAL A 17 41.33 -10.45 -2.63
N ILE A 18 40.46 -9.73 -3.36
CA ILE A 18 39.02 -9.66 -3.05
C ILE A 18 38.44 -11.08 -3.16
N PRO A 19 37.86 -11.65 -2.09
CA PRO A 19 37.23 -12.98 -2.18
C PRO A 19 36.08 -12.98 -3.19
N THR A 20 35.91 -14.06 -3.94
CA THR A 20 34.78 -14.23 -4.87
C THR A 20 33.43 -14.07 -4.17
N SER A 21 33.32 -14.50 -2.92
CA SER A 21 32.13 -14.33 -2.08
C SER A 21 31.74 -12.85 -1.90
N TRP A 22 32.72 -11.96 -1.72
CA TRP A 22 32.48 -10.52 -1.62
C TRP A 22 31.93 -9.94 -2.93
N GLY A 23 32.52 -10.31 -4.06
CA GLY A 23 32.04 -9.88 -5.38
C GLY A 23 30.61 -10.37 -5.65
N THR A 24 30.30 -11.60 -5.28
CA THR A 24 28.95 -12.17 -5.38
C THR A 24 27.95 -11.37 -4.54
N MET A 25 28.30 -11.07 -3.29
CA MET A 25 27.45 -10.34 -2.36
C MET A 25 27.18 -8.90 -2.81
N VAL A 26 28.22 -8.19 -3.29
CA VAL A 26 28.08 -6.84 -3.86
C VAL A 26 27.14 -6.88 -5.06
N ASN A 27 27.32 -7.85 -5.98
CA ASN A 27 26.47 -7.98 -7.15
C ASN A 27 25.00 -8.28 -6.78
N GLN A 28 24.76 -9.15 -5.79
CA GLN A 28 23.41 -9.44 -5.27
C GLN A 28 22.76 -8.20 -4.67
N ASN A 29 23.50 -7.40 -3.90
CA ASN A 29 22.99 -6.15 -3.32
C ASN A 29 22.69 -5.10 -4.42
N LEU A 30 23.54 -4.98 -5.43
CA LEU A 30 23.28 -4.11 -6.59
C LEU A 30 22.04 -4.56 -7.38
N LEU A 31 21.86 -5.86 -7.57
CA LEU A 31 20.65 -6.42 -8.20
C LEU A 31 19.40 -6.14 -7.38
N HIS A 32 19.47 -6.26 -6.05
CA HIS A 32 18.37 -5.91 -5.17
C HIS A 32 17.98 -4.43 -5.30
N LEU A 33 18.96 -3.53 -5.25
CA LEU A 33 18.73 -2.09 -5.42
C LEU A 33 18.17 -1.75 -6.81
N ARG A 34 18.63 -2.43 -7.86
CA ARG A 34 18.17 -2.22 -9.23
C ARG A 34 16.74 -2.73 -9.46
N ASN A 35 16.38 -3.84 -8.84
CA ASN A 35 15.11 -4.52 -9.09
C ASN A 35 13.93 -3.94 -8.29
N SER A 36 14.15 -2.86 -7.57
CA SER A 36 13.16 -2.14 -6.77
C SER A 36 12.68 -2.91 -5.51
N PRO A 37 12.24 -2.23 -4.49
CA PRO A 37 11.58 -2.86 -3.36
C PRO A 37 10.30 -3.57 -3.82
N GLU A 38 9.82 -4.51 -3.01
CA GLU A 38 8.54 -5.16 -3.24
C GLU A 38 7.44 -4.09 -3.27
N THR A 39 6.74 -4.01 -4.40
CA THR A 39 5.71 -3.00 -4.62
C THR A 39 4.51 -3.61 -5.34
N ALA A 40 3.32 -3.13 -4.97
CA ALA A 40 2.11 -3.39 -5.72
C ALA A 40 1.25 -2.13 -5.78
N ALA A 41 0.54 -1.95 -6.87
CA ALA A 41 -0.51 -0.96 -6.97
C ALA A 41 -1.70 -1.50 -7.73
N ALA A 42 -2.88 -1.15 -7.25
CA ALA A 42 -4.14 -1.47 -7.90
C ALA A 42 -5.06 -0.25 -7.96
N ALA A 43 -5.96 -0.27 -8.91
CA ALA A 43 -6.93 0.79 -9.13
C ALA A 43 -8.35 0.23 -9.26
N ARG A 44 -9.30 1.13 -9.07
CA ARG A 44 -10.71 0.94 -9.36
C ARG A 44 -11.16 2.08 -10.25
N TYR A 45 -11.76 1.74 -11.38
CA TYR A 45 -12.31 2.69 -12.35
C TYR A 45 -13.84 2.53 -12.52
N THR A 46 -14.42 1.58 -11.78
CA THR A 46 -15.86 1.31 -11.78
C THR A 46 -16.47 1.76 -10.47
N LEU A 47 -17.72 2.18 -10.49
CA LEU A 47 -18.44 2.63 -9.30
C LEU A 47 -18.49 1.53 -8.23
N GLN A 48 -18.14 1.89 -6.99
CA GLN A 48 -18.48 1.09 -5.80
C GLN A 48 -19.44 1.89 -4.92
N THR A 49 -20.57 1.31 -4.66
CA THR A 49 -21.61 1.89 -3.82
C THR A 49 -21.22 1.85 -2.34
N ILE A 50 -21.38 2.97 -1.66
CA ILE A 50 -21.14 3.14 -0.22
C ILE A 50 -22.43 3.63 0.42
N ASN A 51 -23.02 2.84 1.28
CA ASN A 51 -24.22 3.22 2.00
C ASN A 51 -23.93 4.33 3.02
N ASN A 52 -24.93 5.17 3.30
CA ASN A 52 -24.82 6.22 4.31
C ASN A 52 -24.43 5.64 5.67
N ALA A 53 -23.49 6.29 6.37
CA ALA A 53 -22.99 5.94 7.70
C ALA A 53 -22.46 4.49 7.81
N THR A 54 -22.06 3.87 6.69
CA THR A 54 -21.56 2.49 6.66
C THR A 54 -20.06 2.46 6.34
N ILE A 55 -19.33 1.71 7.14
CA ILE A 55 -17.90 1.45 6.92
C ILE A 55 -17.77 0.37 5.85
N THR A 56 -17.04 0.67 4.79
CA THR A 56 -16.89 -0.24 3.63
C THR A 56 -15.42 -0.37 3.23
N ALA A 57 -14.94 -1.60 3.07
CA ALA A 57 -13.64 -1.84 2.46
C ALA A 57 -13.72 -1.60 0.94
N LEU A 58 -12.76 -0.87 0.39
CA LEU A 58 -12.66 -0.67 -1.05
C LEU A 58 -12.10 -1.90 -1.72
N SER A 59 -12.77 -2.35 -2.77
CA SER A 59 -12.28 -3.40 -3.66
C SER A 59 -11.65 -2.77 -4.90
N PHE A 60 -10.45 -3.20 -5.24
CA PHE A 60 -9.75 -2.80 -6.46
C PHE A 60 -10.03 -3.82 -7.57
N THR A 61 -10.05 -3.37 -8.82
CA THR A 61 -10.46 -4.22 -9.95
C THR A 61 -9.39 -4.36 -11.02
N THR A 62 -8.37 -3.51 -10.95
CA THR A 62 -7.32 -3.43 -11.97
C THR A 62 -5.96 -3.40 -11.29
N GLU A 63 -5.13 -4.41 -11.56
CA GLU A 63 -3.72 -4.36 -11.20
C GLU A 63 -3.00 -3.35 -12.11
N LEU A 64 -2.20 -2.48 -11.51
CA LEU A 64 -1.35 -1.56 -12.24
C LEU A 64 0.07 -2.11 -12.37
N TRP A 65 0.61 -2.61 -11.29
CA TRP A 65 1.84 -3.39 -11.22
C TRP A 65 1.88 -4.15 -9.90
N ASP A 66 2.54 -5.30 -9.89
CA ASP A 66 2.78 -6.11 -8.70
C ASP A 66 4.00 -7.01 -8.95
N ASN A 67 5.13 -6.68 -8.37
CA ASN A 67 6.36 -7.44 -8.53
C ASN A 67 6.57 -8.51 -7.46
N ALA A 68 5.67 -8.63 -6.49
CA ALA A 68 5.81 -9.53 -5.35
C ALA A 68 4.51 -10.26 -4.95
N ASN A 69 3.50 -10.27 -5.83
CA ASN A 69 2.18 -10.87 -5.59
C ASN A 69 1.49 -10.34 -4.32
N MET A 70 1.58 -9.05 -4.07
CA MET A 70 1.04 -8.38 -2.90
C MET A 70 -0.46 -8.09 -3.02
N TRP A 71 -0.98 -7.93 -4.24
CA TRP A 71 -2.41 -7.76 -4.52
C TRP A 71 -2.91 -8.87 -5.46
N ARG A 72 -4.11 -9.39 -5.23
CA ARG A 72 -4.69 -10.45 -6.04
C ARG A 72 -6.20 -10.31 -6.17
N SER A 73 -6.73 -10.55 -7.36
CA SER A 73 -8.14 -10.50 -7.70
C SER A 73 -9.07 -11.32 -6.78
N PRO A 74 -8.73 -12.53 -6.27
CA PRO A 74 -9.60 -13.25 -5.33
C PRO A 74 -9.83 -12.55 -4.00
N ASN A 75 -8.92 -11.62 -3.61
CA ASN A 75 -9.04 -10.81 -2.39
C ASN A 75 -8.87 -9.32 -2.75
N PRO A 76 -9.82 -8.71 -3.48
CA PRO A 76 -9.62 -7.44 -4.16
C PRO A 76 -9.50 -6.24 -3.21
N THR A 77 -9.77 -6.40 -1.91
CA THR A 77 -9.62 -5.34 -0.90
C THR A 77 -8.23 -5.30 -0.28
N ARG A 78 -7.41 -6.37 -0.43
CA ARG A 78 -6.22 -6.61 0.38
C ARG A 78 -4.94 -6.43 -0.39
N PHE A 79 -4.01 -5.70 0.23
CA PHE A 79 -2.60 -5.66 -0.15
C PHE A 79 -1.80 -6.41 0.91
N ARG A 80 -1.19 -7.54 0.54
CA ARG A 80 -0.53 -8.46 1.46
C ARG A 80 0.98 -8.27 1.47
N ALA A 81 1.58 -8.33 2.65
CA ALA A 81 3.02 -8.32 2.82
C ALA A 81 3.61 -9.70 2.43
N PRO A 82 4.53 -9.78 1.46
CA PRO A 82 5.18 -11.04 1.08
C PRO A 82 6.22 -11.51 2.10
N VAL A 83 6.78 -10.58 2.87
CA VAL A 83 7.81 -10.82 3.91
C VAL A 83 7.63 -9.83 5.05
N ASP A 84 8.27 -10.10 6.18
CA ASP A 84 8.31 -9.18 7.31
C ASP A 84 8.96 -7.85 6.93
N GLY A 85 8.47 -6.74 7.48
CA GLY A 85 9.08 -5.46 7.23
C GLY A 85 8.20 -4.25 7.53
N ARG A 86 8.75 -3.08 7.23
CA ARG A 86 8.03 -1.80 7.25
C ARG A 86 7.55 -1.46 5.85
N TYR A 87 6.29 -1.06 5.77
CA TYR A 87 5.62 -0.77 4.51
C TYR A 87 5.01 0.62 4.53
N LEU A 88 5.18 1.36 3.44
CA LEU A 88 4.37 2.54 3.14
C LEU A 88 3.14 2.09 2.37
N PHE A 89 1.96 2.41 2.89
CA PHE A 89 0.71 2.25 2.16
C PHE A 89 0.10 3.62 1.90
N ALA A 90 -0.31 3.87 0.66
CA ALA A 90 -0.91 5.11 0.22
C ALA A 90 -2.14 4.84 -0.65
N ALA A 91 -3.18 5.67 -0.49
CA ALA A 91 -4.40 5.57 -1.28
C ALA A 91 -4.93 6.95 -1.65
N SER A 92 -5.59 7.02 -2.81
CA SER A 92 -6.36 8.15 -3.26
C SER A 92 -7.75 7.66 -3.68
N VAL A 93 -8.79 8.34 -3.23
CA VAL A 93 -10.20 7.94 -3.40
C VAL A 93 -11.02 9.13 -3.82
N SER A 94 -11.83 8.98 -4.86
CA SER A 94 -12.76 10.01 -5.35
C SER A 94 -14.20 9.55 -5.19
N PHE A 95 -14.95 10.27 -4.36
CA PHE A 95 -16.38 10.08 -4.16
C PHE A 95 -17.17 10.86 -5.20
N GLN A 96 -18.36 10.37 -5.56
CA GLN A 96 -19.31 11.12 -6.36
C GLN A 96 -19.63 12.48 -5.74
N ALA A 97 -19.98 13.43 -6.60
CA ALA A 97 -20.46 14.74 -6.18
C ALA A 97 -21.72 14.61 -5.31
N HIS A 98 -21.71 15.30 -4.17
CA HIS A 98 -22.85 15.43 -3.28
C HIS A 98 -22.56 16.53 -2.26
N TYR A 99 -23.52 17.43 -2.07
CA TYR A 99 -23.34 18.66 -1.29
C TYR A 99 -23.31 18.47 0.22
N GLY A 100 -23.62 17.31 0.77
CA GLY A 100 -23.73 17.12 2.21
C GLY A 100 -22.81 16.05 2.79
N GLY A 101 -22.53 16.23 4.08
CA GLY A 101 -21.87 15.25 4.93
C GLY A 101 -20.36 15.11 4.74
N LEU A 102 -19.78 14.26 5.54
CA LEU A 102 -18.35 13.96 5.56
C LEU A 102 -18.01 12.81 4.61
N ARG A 103 -16.81 12.84 4.09
CA ARG A 103 -16.12 11.72 3.43
C ARG A 103 -14.94 11.35 4.28
N THR A 104 -14.81 10.08 4.61
CA THR A 104 -13.69 9.57 5.42
C THR A 104 -13.00 8.44 4.65
N VAL A 105 -11.69 8.49 4.61
CA VAL A 105 -10.82 7.42 4.09
C VAL A 105 -9.79 7.10 5.15
N TRP A 106 -9.53 5.84 5.37
CA TRP A 106 -8.45 5.40 6.26
C TRP A 106 -7.90 4.05 5.84
N LEU A 107 -6.76 3.73 6.40
CA LEU A 107 -6.04 2.48 6.21
C LEU A 107 -6.21 1.62 7.46
N ARG A 108 -6.29 0.31 7.28
CA ARG A 108 -6.38 -0.64 8.38
C ARG A 108 -5.47 -1.83 8.11
N ASP A 109 -4.72 -2.25 9.11
CA ASP A 109 -3.90 -3.45 9.05
C ASP A 109 -4.58 -4.64 9.72
N SER A 110 -4.26 -5.84 9.23
CA SER A 110 -4.82 -7.10 9.74
C SER A 110 -4.21 -7.51 11.07
N ARG A 111 -2.96 -7.11 11.33
CA ARG A 111 -2.20 -7.54 12.50
C ARG A 111 -2.71 -6.94 13.79
N SER A 112 -2.85 -5.61 13.83
CA SER A 112 -3.37 -4.90 15.00
C SER A 112 -4.87 -4.71 14.96
N GLY A 113 -5.48 -4.82 13.78
CA GLY A 113 -6.85 -4.37 13.51
C GLY A 113 -7.00 -2.85 13.65
N GLY A 114 -5.87 -2.14 13.81
CA GLY A 114 -5.81 -0.70 14.01
C GLY A 114 -6.03 0.09 12.73
N SER A 115 -6.54 1.31 12.87
CA SER A 115 -6.70 2.25 11.79
C SER A 115 -5.58 3.29 11.82
N PHE A 116 -5.04 3.63 10.66
CA PHE A 116 -4.01 4.65 10.48
C PHE A 116 -4.24 5.46 9.22
N GLY A 117 -3.51 6.56 9.03
CA GLY A 117 -3.64 7.41 7.85
C GLY A 117 -5.06 7.97 7.65
N ILE A 118 -5.79 8.27 8.73
CA ILE A 118 -7.19 8.69 8.65
C ILE A 118 -7.26 10.12 8.10
N HIS A 119 -8.06 10.30 7.05
CA HIS A 119 -8.38 11.62 6.52
C HIS A 119 -9.89 11.79 6.41
N ARG A 120 -10.38 12.95 6.83
CA ARG A 120 -11.78 13.37 6.75
C ARG A 120 -11.89 14.70 6.05
N GLN A 121 -12.90 14.84 5.21
CA GLN A 121 -13.16 16.05 4.45
C GLN A 121 -14.67 16.24 4.29
N ASP A 122 -15.12 17.49 4.41
CA ASP A 122 -16.48 17.87 4.07
C ASP A 122 -16.69 17.72 2.54
N ALA A 123 -17.89 17.38 2.18
CA ALA A 123 -18.28 17.33 0.78
C ALA A 123 -18.13 18.70 0.10
N THR A 124 -17.62 18.69 -1.12
CA THR A 124 -17.66 19.87 -1.99
C THR A 124 -19.00 19.91 -2.71
N SER A 125 -19.62 21.08 -2.74
CA SER A 125 -21.05 21.24 -3.07
C SER A 125 -21.48 20.85 -4.49
N SER A 126 -20.57 20.79 -5.44
CA SER A 126 -20.91 20.56 -6.86
C SER A 126 -19.98 19.60 -7.61
N ASP A 127 -18.97 19.08 -6.96
CA ASP A 127 -17.93 18.29 -7.60
C ASP A 127 -17.58 17.04 -6.78
N SER A 128 -16.84 16.13 -7.39
CA SER A 128 -16.31 14.95 -6.71
C SER A 128 -15.40 15.34 -5.57
N THR A 129 -15.52 14.68 -4.43
CA THR A 129 -14.61 14.87 -3.29
C THR A 129 -13.50 13.85 -3.37
N SER A 130 -12.26 14.30 -3.57
CA SER A 130 -11.08 13.43 -3.64
C SER A 130 -10.24 13.54 -2.37
N ILE A 131 -9.93 12.39 -1.77
CA ILE A 131 -9.19 12.28 -0.51
C ILE A 131 -7.99 11.36 -0.70
N CYS A 132 -6.84 11.79 -0.20
CA CYS A 132 -5.63 10.97 -0.13
C CYS A 132 -5.31 10.65 1.32
N CYS A 133 -4.82 9.45 1.57
CA CYS A 133 -4.30 9.04 2.86
C CYS A 133 -3.06 8.16 2.69
N SER A 134 -2.17 8.18 3.68
CA SER A 134 -0.98 7.34 3.68
C SER A 134 -0.50 7.09 5.11
N GLY A 135 0.32 6.07 5.27
CA GLY A 135 0.96 5.77 6.54
C GLY A 135 1.97 4.64 6.42
N ILE A 136 2.83 4.56 7.43
CA ILE A 136 3.82 3.48 7.56
C ILE A 136 3.31 2.49 8.60
N VAL A 137 3.42 1.20 8.28
CA VAL A 137 2.97 0.10 9.14
C VAL A 137 4.00 -1.03 9.14
N GLY A 138 4.20 -1.68 10.29
CA GLY A 138 4.99 -2.90 10.42
C GLY A 138 4.10 -4.11 10.18
N LEU A 139 4.44 -4.93 9.19
CA LEU A 139 3.71 -6.15 8.83
C LEU A 139 4.63 -7.36 8.94
N LEU A 140 4.08 -8.49 9.34
CA LEU A 140 4.70 -9.81 9.14
C LEU A 140 4.29 -10.37 7.78
N ALA A 141 4.99 -11.39 7.34
CA ALA A 141 4.59 -12.14 6.15
C ALA A 141 3.12 -12.59 6.27
N ASP A 142 2.38 -12.45 5.19
CA ASP A 142 0.95 -12.75 5.07
C ASP A 142 -0.02 -11.77 5.76
N ASP A 143 0.46 -10.84 6.60
CA ASP A 143 -0.36 -9.70 7.02
C ASP A 143 -0.79 -8.86 5.80
N TYR A 144 -1.90 -8.16 5.93
CA TYR A 144 -2.42 -7.32 4.85
C TYR A 144 -2.92 -5.97 5.35
N VAL A 145 -3.03 -5.05 4.45
CA VAL A 145 -3.66 -3.74 4.65
C VAL A 145 -4.80 -3.54 3.67
N GLU A 146 -5.81 -2.80 4.11
CA GLU A 146 -7.00 -2.47 3.33
C GLU A 146 -7.29 -0.97 3.41
N VAL A 147 -7.95 -0.45 2.38
CA VAL A 147 -8.49 0.91 2.36
C VAL A 147 -9.96 0.85 2.76
N TYR A 148 -10.33 1.58 3.78
CA TYR A 148 -11.71 1.72 4.23
C TYR A 148 -12.23 3.12 3.93
N VAL A 149 -13.51 3.18 3.64
CA VAL A 149 -14.24 4.42 3.38
C VAL A 149 -15.55 4.47 4.16
N ALA A 150 -15.98 5.67 4.46
CA ALA A 150 -17.31 5.97 4.97
C ALA A 150 -17.76 7.33 4.48
N GLN A 151 -19.08 7.54 4.44
CA GLN A 151 -19.68 8.82 4.10
C GLN A 151 -20.96 9.05 4.90
N THR A 152 -21.34 10.31 5.11
CA THR A 152 -22.53 10.71 5.87
C THR A 152 -23.38 11.72 5.10
N SER A 153 -23.62 11.45 3.81
CA SER A 153 -24.42 12.32 2.93
C SER A 153 -25.94 12.27 3.21
N GLY A 154 -26.39 11.27 3.97
CA GLY A 154 -27.81 10.96 4.12
C GLY A 154 -28.31 9.94 3.08
N GLU A 155 -27.59 9.76 2.00
CA GLU A 155 -27.97 8.90 0.87
C GLU A 155 -26.87 7.88 0.55
N THR A 156 -27.16 6.96 -0.35
CA THR A 156 -26.14 6.07 -0.92
C THR A 156 -25.29 6.85 -1.93
N LEU A 157 -23.96 6.75 -1.80
CA LEU A 157 -23.01 7.47 -2.63
C LEU A 157 -22.00 6.51 -3.24
N GLY A 158 -21.47 6.82 -4.40
CA GLY A 158 -20.45 6.01 -5.05
C GLY A 158 -19.02 6.52 -4.85
N VAL A 159 -18.07 5.59 -4.83
CA VAL A 159 -16.67 5.85 -5.15
C VAL A 159 -16.48 5.62 -6.63
N ASN A 160 -16.18 6.68 -7.37
CA ASN A 160 -16.01 6.66 -8.83
C ASN A 160 -14.66 6.12 -9.24
N TRP A 161 -13.64 6.42 -8.43
CA TRP A 161 -12.28 6.12 -8.72
C TRP A 161 -11.50 5.94 -7.41
N ALA A 162 -10.61 4.96 -7.39
CA ALA A 162 -9.64 4.78 -6.31
C ALA A 162 -8.35 4.17 -6.84
N ARG A 163 -7.25 4.50 -6.18
CA ARG A 163 -5.94 3.89 -6.40
C ARG A 163 -5.25 3.70 -5.07
N ALA A 164 -4.58 2.57 -4.90
CA ALA A 164 -3.75 2.30 -3.73
C ALA A 164 -2.45 1.63 -4.14
N ALA A 165 -1.41 1.86 -3.34
CA ALA A 165 -0.10 1.23 -3.53
C ALA A 165 0.50 0.86 -2.18
N LEU A 166 1.13 -0.31 -2.11
CA LEU A 166 1.92 -0.80 -0.99
C LEU A 166 3.38 -0.95 -1.43
N ILE A 167 4.31 -0.39 -0.66
CA ILE A 167 5.74 -0.37 -0.96
C ILE A 167 6.49 -0.80 0.31
N ARG A 168 7.35 -1.81 0.19
CA ARG A 168 8.25 -2.21 1.29
C ARG A 168 9.40 -1.21 1.42
N LEU A 169 9.63 -0.69 2.62
CA LEU A 169 10.71 0.25 2.93
C LEU A 169 11.96 -0.45 3.46
N GLY A 170 11.82 -1.67 3.95
CA GLY A 170 12.88 -2.46 4.56
C GLY A 170 12.38 -3.25 5.77
N GLY A 171 13.24 -4.05 6.36
CA GLY A 171 13.00 -4.84 7.56
C GLY A 171 14.13 -4.71 8.54
#